data_54ba4da2d280cbd08e1b92434aa36290
#
_entry.id   54ba4da2d280cbd08e1b92434aa36290
#
_cell.length_a   1.000
_cell.length_b   1.000
_cell.length_c   1.000
_cell.angle_alpha   90.00
_cell.angle_beta   90.00
_cell.angle_gamma   90.00
#
_symmetry.space_group_name_H-M   'P 1'
#
loop_
_entity.id
_entity.type
_entity.pdbx_description
1 polymer ?
#
loop_
_entity_poly.entity_id
_entity_poly.type
_entity_poly.pdbx_seq_one_letter_code
_entity_poly.pdbx_strand_id
1 'polypeptide(L)'
;MSENIIYCYSGSGHCLNMAKSIASRLGDTDIVLMRSFPEKTDATEAKRVGFVFPCYGGGLPGHVEEYVRAIKIAPDAYKFAVEQFAGYMGCGLHKIDEIVGLDYWNLISNHSTCIWLMPHTLSLPRTTKEEAQARIDRKAMEVAAAVKAGKRSEKKPPEKKLFALEDKVFSQMHPKRVKKFWVKDACVGCGTCARICPRNNITLQDKRPTFGTDCIGCLSCVQFCPKEAINVGKTTEKRERFPNPSVKAMDLTKKVIHID
;
A
#
# COMPACT_ATOMS: atom_id res chain seq x y z
N MET A 1 7.72 16.12 17.89
CA MET A 1 7.55 15.06 16.90
C MET A 1 6.61 14.02 17.50
N SER A 2 5.82 13.32 16.68
CA SER A 2 4.88 12.32 17.22
C SER A 2 5.63 11.13 17.84
N GLU A 3 5.07 10.56 18.90
CA GLU A 3 5.64 9.40 19.59
C GLU A 3 5.75 8.19 18.67
N ASN A 4 4.79 8.07 17.73
CA ASN A 4 4.73 6.98 16.78
C ASN A 4 4.76 7.50 15.34
N ILE A 5 5.46 6.79 14.45
CA ILE A 5 5.45 7.05 13.01
C ILE A 5 5.07 5.76 12.29
N ILE A 6 4.07 5.81 11.40
CA ILE A 6 3.70 4.69 10.53
C ILE A 6 3.95 5.07 9.07
N TYR A 7 4.92 4.46 8.44
CA TYR A 7 5.16 4.55 7.02
C TYR A 7 4.18 3.65 6.28
N CYS A 8 3.32 4.24 5.45
CA CYS A 8 2.25 3.52 4.79
C CYS A 8 2.32 3.67 3.28
N TYR A 9 2.23 2.55 2.56
CA TYR A 9 1.93 2.56 1.15
C TYR A 9 0.58 1.89 0.88
N SER A 10 -0.26 2.54 0.05
CA SER A 10 -1.58 2.02 -0.27
C SER A 10 -2.02 2.42 -1.68
N GLY A 11 -2.29 1.45 -2.56
CA GLY A 11 -2.83 1.69 -3.90
C GLY A 11 -4.35 1.86 -3.92
N SER A 12 -5.05 1.03 -3.16
CA SER A 12 -6.53 0.98 -3.13
C SER A 12 -7.15 1.48 -1.81
N GLY A 13 -6.34 2.03 -0.90
CA GLY A 13 -6.80 2.57 0.38
C GLY A 13 -6.82 1.58 1.55
N HIS A 14 -6.73 0.27 1.32
CA HIS A 14 -6.87 -0.73 2.39
C HIS A 14 -5.71 -0.68 3.41
N CYS A 15 -4.46 -0.55 2.96
CA CYS A 15 -3.33 -0.38 3.88
C CYS A 15 -3.40 0.96 4.61
N LEU A 16 -3.86 2.03 3.96
CA LEU A 16 -4.05 3.32 4.64
C LEU A 16 -5.13 3.22 5.73
N ASN A 17 -6.24 2.52 5.46
CA ASN A 17 -7.25 2.28 6.48
C ASN A 17 -6.71 1.46 7.65
N MET A 18 -5.90 0.42 7.38
CA MET A 18 -5.19 -0.34 8.41
C MET A 18 -4.28 0.57 9.24
N ALA A 19 -3.46 1.41 8.60
CA ALA A 19 -2.57 2.34 9.28
C ALA A 19 -3.34 3.34 10.15
N LYS A 20 -4.44 3.93 9.64
CA LYS A 20 -5.33 4.82 10.42
C LYS A 20 -5.94 4.10 11.63
N SER A 21 -6.37 2.86 11.44
CA SER A 21 -7.00 2.05 12.49
C SER A 21 -6.00 1.63 13.58
N ILE A 22 -4.73 1.39 13.23
CA ILE A 22 -3.64 1.18 14.19
C ILE A 22 -3.32 2.49 14.91
N ALA A 23 -3.11 3.59 14.17
CA ALA A 23 -2.75 4.90 14.69
C ALA A 23 -3.76 5.41 15.72
N SER A 24 -5.07 5.33 15.42
CA SER A 24 -6.14 5.76 16.34
C SER A 24 -6.14 5.00 17.67
N ARG A 25 -5.54 3.83 17.72
CA ARG A 25 -5.38 3.03 18.94
C ARG A 25 -4.05 3.25 19.63
N LEU A 26 -3.01 3.60 18.90
CA LEU A 26 -1.72 3.96 19.48
C LEU A 26 -1.76 5.35 20.13
N GLY A 27 -2.47 6.31 19.52
CA GLY A 27 -2.44 7.74 19.86
C GLY A 27 -1.17 8.41 19.32
N ASP A 28 -1.09 9.70 19.32
CA ASP A 28 0.05 10.54 18.89
C ASP A 28 0.89 9.90 17.77
N THR A 29 0.25 9.71 16.61
CA THR A 29 0.83 8.98 15.49
C THR A 29 0.80 9.80 14.21
N ASP A 30 1.96 9.94 13.56
CA ASP A 30 2.07 10.41 12.19
C ASP A 30 2.04 9.24 11.20
N ILE A 31 1.09 9.23 10.28
CA ILE A 31 1.09 8.32 9.14
C ILE A 31 1.75 9.02 7.95
N VAL A 32 2.91 8.55 7.55
CA VAL A 32 3.68 9.07 6.41
C VAL A 32 3.39 8.23 5.19
N LEU A 33 2.81 8.83 4.13
CA LEU A 33 2.55 8.11 2.90
C LEU A 33 3.83 7.98 2.06
N MET A 34 4.24 6.74 1.81
CA MET A 34 5.39 6.42 0.97
C MET A 34 5.07 6.67 -0.51
N ARG A 35 5.36 7.88 -0.98
CA ARG A 35 5.24 8.31 -2.38
C ARG A 35 6.62 8.43 -3.01
N SER A 36 6.71 8.90 -4.24
CA SER A 36 7.95 8.92 -5.05
C SER A 36 9.15 9.63 -4.44
N PHE A 37 8.91 10.56 -3.55
CA PHE A 37 9.97 11.31 -2.89
C PHE A 37 9.82 11.17 -1.39
N PRO A 38 10.84 10.66 -0.69
CA PRO A 38 10.81 10.52 0.75
C PRO A 38 10.78 11.91 1.40
N GLU A 39 9.66 12.28 2.02
CA GLU A 39 9.50 13.61 2.59
C GLU A 39 9.77 13.66 4.10
N LYS A 40 9.48 12.61 4.83
CA LYS A 40 9.77 12.50 6.26
C LYS A 40 10.57 11.23 6.48
N THR A 41 11.88 11.32 6.29
CA THR A 41 12.80 10.19 6.42
C THR A 41 13.55 10.18 7.75
N ASP A 42 13.42 11.21 8.55
CA ASP A 42 13.97 11.25 9.90
C ASP A 42 12.90 10.82 10.91
N ALA A 43 13.12 9.67 11.52
CA ALA A 43 12.30 9.07 12.56
C ALA A 43 13.13 8.73 13.81
N THR A 44 14.26 9.40 14.00
CA THR A 44 15.20 9.11 15.10
C THR A 44 14.63 9.46 16.47
N GLU A 45 13.64 10.35 16.55
CA GLU A 45 12.97 10.71 17.80
C GLU A 45 11.70 9.90 18.08
N ALA A 46 11.26 9.07 17.13
CA ALA A 46 10.05 8.26 17.32
C ALA A 46 10.37 7.05 18.21
N LYS A 47 9.54 6.81 19.22
CA LYS A 47 9.65 5.61 20.05
C LYS A 47 9.26 4.35 19.31
N ARG A 48 8.28 4.46 18.39
CA ARG A 48 7.78 3.35 17.58
C ARG A 48 7.72 3.71 16.12
N VAL A 49 8.26 2.84 15.27
CA VAL A 49 8.24 3.02 13.82
C VAL A 49 7.55 1.81 13.17
N GLY A 50 6.46 2.07 12.46
CA GLY A 50 5.66 1.05 11.80
C GLY A 50 5.73 1.10 10.28
N PHE A 51 5.51 -0.05 9.63
CA PHE A 51 5.42 -0.17 8.17
C PHE A 51 4.14 -0.90 7.80
N VAL A 52 3.28 -0.28 7.00
CA VAL A 52 2.02 -0.88 6.53
C VAL A 52 1.96 -0.83 5.02
N PHE A 53 1.96 -1.98 4.37
CA PHE A 53 2.11 -2.07 2.92
C PHE A 53 1.42 -3.32 2.34
N PRO A 54 1.11 -3.30 1.02
CA PRO A 54 0.54 -4.47 0.34
C PRO A 54 1.63 -5.35 -0.27
N CYS A 55 1.34 -6.65 -0.39
CA CYS A 55 2.10 -7.57 -1.24
C CYS A 55 1.82 -7.25 -2.72
N TYR A 56 2.87 -7.03 -3.49
CA TYR A 56 2.81 -6.85 -4.94
C TYR A 56 3.66 -7.91 -5.63
N GLY A 57 3.00 -8.85 -6.34
CA GLY A 57 3.69 -9.86 -7.12
C GLY A 57 4.72 -10.68 -6.33
N GLY A 58 4.37 -11.05 -5.10
CA GLY A 58 5.24 -11.82 -4.21
C GLY A 58 6.25 -10.99 -3.41
N GLY A 59 6.25 -9.65 -3.52
CA GLY A 59 7.21 -8.80 -2.83
C GLY A 59 6.71 -7.42 -2.45
N LEU A 60 7.66 -6.50 -2.27
CA LEU A 60 7.40 -5.08 -2.03
C LEU A 60 7.18 -4.34 -3.35
N PRO A 61 6.31 -3.31 -3.38
CA PRO A 61 6.41 -2.30 -4.43
C PRO A 61 7.81 -1.68 -4.43
N GLY A 62 8.48 -1.65 -5.61
CA GLY A 62 9.91 -1.31 -5.68
C GLY A 62 10.29 0.02 -5.01
N HIS A 63 9.46 1.07 -5.18
CA HIS A 63 9.70 2.36 -4.53
C HIS A 63 9.54 2.32 -2.99
N VAL A 64 8.83 1.34 -2.43
CA VAL A 64 8.71 1.17 -0.97
C VAL A 64 10.03 0.72 -0.39
N GLU A 65 10.74 -0.19 -1.06
CA GLU A 65 12.07 -0.62 -0.61
C GLU A 65 13.06 0.54 -0.63
N GLU A 66 13.09 1.32 -1.72
CA GLU A 66 13.93 2.51 -1.84
C GLU A 66 13.62 3.52 -0.73
N TYR A 67 12.33 3.74 -0.46
CA TYR A 67 11.88 4.66 0.59
C TYR A 67 12.35 4.20 1.97
N VAL A 68 12.16 2.92 2.31
CA VAL A 68 12.53 2.37 3.62
C VAL A 68 14.03 2.45 3.85
N ARG A 69 14.85 2.22 2.83
CA ARG A 69 16.33 2.37 2.92
C ARG A 69 16.78 3.80 3.20
N ALA A 70 15.96 4.81 2.87
CA ALA A 70 16.27 6.21 3.13
C ALA A 70 15.85 6.69 4.53
N ILE A 71 15.08 5.88 5.30
CA ILE A 71 14.59 6.26 6.61
C ILE A 71 15.70 6.10 7.66
N LYS A 72 15.91 7.14 8.46
CA LYS A 72 16.75 7.09 9.65
C LYS A 72 15.88 6.74 10.86
N ILE A 73 16.21 5.66 11.54
CA ILE A 73 15.49 5.16 12.72
C ILE A 73 16.51 5.02 13.85
N ALA A 74 16.13 5.43 15.05
CA ALA A 74 16.98 5.20 16.23
C ALA A 74 17.15 3.69 16.46
N PRO A 75 18.34 3.21 16.86
CA PRO A 75 18.61 1.80 17.08
C PRO A 75 17.66 1.15 18.10
N ASP A 76 17.28 1.90 19.12
CA ASP A 76 16.43 1.48 20.25
C ASP A 76 14.92 1.69 19.97
N ALA A 77 14.53 2.34 18.87
CA ALA A 77 13.14 2.47 18.49
C ALA A 77 12.51 1.09 18.24
N TYR A 78 11.31 0.88 18.74
CA TYR A 78 10.55 -0.33 18.48
C TYR A 78 10.02 -0.35 17.05
N LYS A 79 10.32 -1.39 16.27
CA LYS A 79 10.01 -1.48 14.84
C LYS A 79 9.00 -2.59 14.57
N PHE A 80 7.89 -2.24 13.89
CA PHE A 80 6.88 -3.22 13.52
C PHE A 80 6.44 -3.11 12.07
N ALA A 81 5.90 -4.18 11.50
CA ALA A 81 5.36 -4.17 10.15
C ALA A 81 4.09 -5.00 9.99
N VAL A 82 3.21 -4.56 9.09
CA VAL A 82 2.00 -5.28 8.67
C VAL A 82 1.96 -5.36 7.16
N GLU A 83 2.01 -6.57 6.62
CA GLU A 83 1.81 -6.84 5.20
C GLU A 83 0.38 -7.27 4.93
N GLN A 84 -0.28 -6.59 3.98
CA GLN A 84 -1.60 -6.97 3.49
C GLN A 84 -1.48 -7.70 2.16
N PHE A 85 -2.04 -8.90 2.07
CA PHE A 85 -1.94 -9.73 0.87
C PHE A 85 -3.28 -10.36 0.48
N ALA A 86 -3.35 -10.89 -0.75
CA ALA A 86 -4.46 -11.69 -1.26
C ALA A 86 -3.92 -13.00 -1.85
N GLY A 87 -4.53 -14.10 -1.45
CA GLY A 87 -4.11 -15.44 -1.87
C GLY A 87 -2.91 -15.97 -1.11
N TYR A 88 -1.77 -15.34 -1.20
CA TYR A 88 -0.54 -15.75 -0.50
C TYR A 88 0.30 -14.54 -0.08
N MET A 89 1.05 -14.69 0.98
CA MET A 89 2.04 -13.71 1.43
C MET A 89 3.29 -13.77 0.55
N GLY A 90 3.92 -12.63 0.35
CA GLY A 90 5.19 -12.54 -0.38
C GLY A 90 6.42 -12.55 0.55
N CYS A 91 7.54 -12.02 0.00
CA CYS A 91 8.77 -11.79 0.74
C CYS A 91 8.88 -10.34 1.29
N GLY A 92 7.79 -9.56 1.25
CA GLY A 92 7.81 -8.14 1.62
C GLY A 92 8.24 -7.90 3.06
N LEU A 93 7.69 -8.63 4.02
CA LEU A 93 8.10 -8.53 5.42
C LEU A 93 9.57 -8.92 5.65
N HIS A 94 10.03 -9.97 4.97
CA HIS A 94 11.43 -10.39 5.05
C HIS A 94 12.38 -9.28 4.58
N LYS A 95 12.08 -8.64 3.44
CA LYS A 95 12.85 -7.52 2.93
C LYS A 95 12.86 -6.32 3.89
N ILE A 96 11.74 -5.99 4.51
CA ILE A 96 11.70 -4.92 5.53
C ILE A 96 12.55 -5.31 6.74
N ASP A 97 12.45 -6.56 7.22
CA ASP A 97 13.25 -7.05 8.35
C ASP A 97 14.75 -6.97 8.07
N GLU A 98 15.20 -7.31 6.86
CA GLU A 98 16.61 -7.19 6.46
C GLU A 98 17.11 -5.73 6.48
N ILE A 99 16.23 -4.75 6.20
CA ILE A 99 16.62 -3.34 6.15
C ILE A 99 16.63 -2.71 7.53
N VAL A 100 15.59 -2.95 8.37
CA VAL A 100 15.39 -2.20 9.61
C VAL A 100 15.49 -3.06 10.89
N GLY A 101 15.40 -4.38 10.80
CA GLY A 101 15.33 -5.29 11.94
C GLY A 101 14.02 -5.13 12.72
N LEU A 102 13.00 -5.94 12.39
CA LEU A 102 11.68 -5.84 12.98
C LEU A 102 11.62 -6.49 14.36
N ASP A 103 11.04 -5.81 15.34
CA ASP A 103 10.67 -6.38 16.64
C ASP A 103 9.38 -7.18 16.55
N TYR A 104 8.42 -6.71 15.75
CA TYR A 104 7.12 -7.36 15.59
C TYR A 104 6.63 -7.28 14.15
N TRP A 105 6.01 -8.34 13.69
CA TRP A 105 5.37 -8.35 12.38
C TRP A 105 4.04 -9.10 12.40
N ASN A 106 3.14 -8.73 11.50
CA ASN A 106 1.85 -9.38 11.34
C ASN A 106 1.41 -9.39 9.88
N LEU A 107 0.45 -10.24 9.59
CA LEU A 107 -0.11 -10.47 8.27
C LEU A 107 -1.61 -10.28 8.28
N ILE A 108 -2.14 -9.72 7.21
CA ILE A 108 -3.57 -9.70 6.97
C ILE A 108 -3.88 -10.21 5.57
N SER A 109 -4.60 -11.33 5.50
CA SER A 109 -5.17 -11.81 4.24
C SER A 109 -6.46 -11.05 3.96
N ASN A 110 -6.55 -10.44 2.78
CA ASN A 110 -7.72 -9.72 2.33
C ASN A 110 -7.96 -10.02 0.84
N HIS A 111 -9.02 -9.45 0.23
CA HIS A 111 -9.28 -9.64 -1.19
C HIS A 111 -8.25 -8.91 -2.07
N SER A 112 -8.09 -9.39 -3.31
CA SER A 112 -7.23 -8.72 -4.29
C SER A 112 -7.91 -7.50 -4.89
N THR A 113 -7.18 -6.40 -4.95
CA THR A 113 -7.56 -5.19 -5.70
C THR A 113 -6.83 -5.08 -7.04
N CYS A 114 -6.05 -6.10 -7.40
CA CYS A 114 -5.31 -6.20 -8.65
C CYS A 114 -6.21 -6.65 -9.81
N ILE A 115 -7.25 -5.86 -10.08
CA ILE A 115 -8.32 -6.20 -11.02
C ILE A 115 -7.88 -6.39 -12.49
N TRP A 116 -6.68 -5.97 -12.86
CA TRP A 116 -6.15 -6.23 -14.20
C TRP A 116 -5.68 -7.69 -14.36
N LEU A 117 -5.28 -8.34 -13.28
CA LEU A 117 -4.84 -9.73 -13.28
C LEU A 117 -6.06 -10.67 -13.21
N MET A 118 -6.93 -10.45 -12.21
CA MET A 118 -8.13 -11.25 -12.01
C MET A 118 -9.28 -10.40 -11.46
N PRO A 119 -10.56 -10.79 -11.67
CA PRO A 119 -11.68 -10.18 -10.98
C PRO A 119 -11.52 -10.37 -9.46
N HIS A 120 -11.95 -9.38 -8.66
CA HIS A 120 -11.90 -9.52 -7.20
C HIS A 120 -12.71 -10.71 -6.70
N THR A 121 -13.79 -11.08 -7.41
CA THR A 121 -14.65 -12.24 -7.11
C THR A 121 -13.93 -13.59 -7.22
N LEU A 122 -12.79 -13.65 -7.94
CA LEU A 122 -11.94 -14.84 -8.05
C LEU A 122 -10.73 -14.78 -7.12
N SER A 123 -10.53 -13.67 -6.41
CA SER A 123 -9.44 -13.55 -5.45
C SER A 123 -9.73 -14.33 -4.16
N LEU A 124 -8.69 -14.83 -3.53
CA LEU A 124 -8.79 -15.47 -2.21
C LEU A 124 -8.20 -14.53 -1.13
N PRO A 125 -8.85 -14.44 0.02
CA PRO A 125 -10.16 -14.97 0.32
C PRO A 125 -11.27 -14.20 -0.41
N ARG A 126 -12.35 -14.86 -0.76
CA ARG A 126 -13.57 -14.18 -1.22
C ARG A 126 -14.16 -13.42 -0.05
N THR A 127 -14.37 -12.13 -0.24
CA THR A 127 -14.67 -11.21 0.87
C THR A 127 -15.53 -10.06 0.35
N THR A 128 -16.61 -9.73 1.03
CA THR A 128 -17.37 -8.49 0.78
C THR A 128 -16.58 -7.25 1.28
N LYS A 129 -17.04 -6.05 0.93
CA LYS A 129 -16.42 -4.80 1.41
C LYS A 129 -16.52 -4.69 2.92
N GLU A 130 -17.64 -5.08 3.48
CA GLU A 130 -17.94 -5.07 4.91
C GLU A 130 -17.06 -6.07 5.67
N GLU A 131 -16.94 -7.30 5.17
CA GLU A 131 -16.07 -8.32 5.75
C GLU A 131 -14.59 -7.93 5.68
N ALA A 132 -14.17 -7.30 4.56
CA ALA A 132 -12.81 -6.78 4.40
C ALA A 132 -12.52 -5.69 5.45
N GLN A 133 -13.47 -4.78 5.69
CA GLN A 133 -13.36 -3.75 6.70
C GLN A 133 -13.30 -4.35 8.11
N ALA A 134 -14.24 -5.24 8.46
CA ALA A 134 -14.26 -5.90 9.76
C ALA A 134 -12.96 -6.68 10.05
N ARG A 135 -12.34 -7.27 9.03
CA ARG A 135 -11.04 -7.95 9.14
C ARG A 135 -9.91 -6.98 9.42
N ILE A 136 -9.90 -5.83 8.74
CA ILE A 136 -8.93 -4.75 9.00
C ILE A 136 -9.05 -4.29 10.44
N ASP A 137 -10.25 -4.01 10.93
CA ASP A 137 -10.48 -3.47 12.28
C ASP A 137 -10.04 -4.45 13.38
N ARG A 138 -10.37 -5.74 13.24
CA ARG A 138 -9.91 -6.77 14.17
C ARG A 138 -8.39 -6.89 14.19
N LYS A 139 -7.77 -6.92 13.00
CA LYS A 139 -6.31 -7.06 12.88
C LYS A 139 -5.60 -5.81 13.40
N ALA A 140 -6.13 -4.62 13.14
CA ALA A 140 -5.56 -3.37 13.66
C ALA A 140 -5.61 -3.32 15.19
N MET A 141 -6.69 -3.80 15.80
CA MET A 141 -6.81 -3.91 17.25
C MET A 141 -5.75 -4.87 17.83
N GLU A 142 -5.58 -6.04 17.23
CA GLU A 142 -4.55 -7.03 17.61
C GLU A 142 -3.14 -6.44 17.52
N VAL A 143 -2.82 -5.81 16.38
CA VAL A 143 -1.51 -5.21 16.14
C VAL A 143 -1.24 -4.07 17.14
N ALA A 144 -2.17 -3.15 17.30
CA ALA A 144 -2.00 -2.02 18.21
C ALA A 144 -1.80 -2.47 19.67
N ALA A 145 -2.55 -3.48 20.11
CA ALA A 145 -2.38 -4.06 21.45
C ALA A 145 -0.98 -4.69 21.62
N ALA A 146 -0.53 -5.46 20.62
CA ALA A 146 0.80 -6.08 20.63
C ALA A 146 1.93 -5.03 20.66
N VAL A 147 1.82 -3.98 19.82
CA VAL A 147 2.79 -2.89 19.74
C VAL A 147 2.86 -2.09 21.04
N LYS A 148 1.69 -1.76 21.66
CA LYS A 148 1.64 -1.09 22.97
C LYS A 148 2.30 -1.92 24.08
N ALA A 149 2.11 -3.23 24.05
CA ALA A 149 2.72 -4.16 25.01
C ALA A 149 4.21 -4.44 24.73
N GLY A 150 4.81 -3.86 23.69
CA GLY A 150 6.19 -4.15 23.31
C GLY A 150 6.43 -5.62 22.91
N LYS A 151 5.38 -6.29 22.40
CA LYS A 151 5.46 -7.71 22.03
C LYS A 151 6.50 -7.90 20.91
N ARG A 152 7.35 -8.92 21.04
CA ARG A 152 8.30 -9.31 19.99
C ARG A 152 7.83 -10.58 19.30
N SER A 153 8.06 -10.68 18.01
CA SER A 153 7.80 -11.90 17.25
C SER A 153 8.84 -12.97 17.58
N GLU A 154 8.40 -14.18 17.87
CA GLU A 154 9.28 -15.30 18.19
C GLU A 154 10.16 -15.74 17.00
N LYS A 155 9.66 -15.52 15.79
CA LYS A 155 10.33 -15.92 14.55
C LYS A 155 10.47 -14.72 13.62
N LYS A 156 11.53 -14.69 12.82
CA LYS A 156 11.68 -13.75 11.73
C LYS A 156 10.63 -13.98 10.64
N PRO A 157 10.30 -12.94 9.84
CA PRO A 157 9.47 -13.13 8.67
C PRO A 157 10.09 -14.19 7.74
N PRO A 158 9.28 -15.13 7.20
CA PRO A 158 9.83 -16.24 6.42
C PRO A 158 10.44 -15.75 5.09
N GLU A 159 11.67 -16.17 4.84
CA GLU A 159 12.27 -16.08 3.51
C GLU A 159 11.70 -17.21 2.63
N LYS A 160 11.08 -16.84 1.51
CA LYS A 160 10.58 -17.79 0.52
C LYS A 160 11.19 -17.49 -0.85
N LYS A 161 12.25 -18.22 -1.22
CA LYS A 161 13.00 -18.04 -2.48
C LYS A 161 12.11 -18.02 -3.74
N LEU A 162 11.02 -18.80 -3.74
CA LEU A 162 10.06 -18.82 -4.85
C LEU A 162 9.38 -17.45 -5.02
N PHE A 163 9.04 -16.75 -3.94
CA PHE A 163 8.43 -15.43 -4.01
C PHE A 163 9.41 -14.34 -4.43
N ALA A 164 10.68 -14.48 -4.10
CA ALA A 164 11.72 -13.58 -4.61
C ALA A 164 11.87 -13.67 -6.13
N LEU A 165 11.74 -14.87 -6.71
CA LEU A 165 11.73 -15.06 -8.16
C LEU A 165 10.47 -14.44 -8.80
N GLU A 166 9.32 -14.66 -8.20
CA GLU A 166 8.04 -14.07 -8.65
C GLU A 166 8.08 -12.54 -8.61
N ASP A 167 8.58 -11.94 -7.54
CA ASP A 167 8.77 -10.50 -7.40
C ASP A 167 9.68 -9.95 -8.52
N LYS A 168 10.79 -10.63 -8.83
CA LYS A 168 11.68 -10.27 -9.92
C LYS A 168 10.96 -10.33 -11.28
N VAL A 169 10.21 -11.39 -11.56
CA VAL A 169 9.43 -11.52 -12.79
C VAL A 169 8.34 -10.45 -12.88
N PHE A 170 7.63 -10.23 -11.77
CA PHE A 170 6.57 -9.23 -11.69
C PHE A 170 7.13 -7.82 -11.97
N SER A 171 8.24 -7.43 -11.36
CA SER A 171 8.86 -6.12 -11.56
C SER A 171 9.30 -5.89 -13.02
N GLN A 172 9.80 -6.91 -13.70
CA GLN A 172 10.19 -6.83 -15.12
C GLN A 172 8.97 -6.69 -16.07
N MET A 173 7.81 -7.17 -15.68
CA MET A 173 6.58 -7.04 -16.49
C MET A 173 5.94 -5.66 -16.39
N HIS A 174 6.26 -4.87 -15.37
CA HIS A 174 5.65 -3.57 -15.12
C HIS A 174 5.75 -2.57 -16.26
N PRO A 175 6.93 -2.31 -16.85
CA PRO A 175 7.08 -1.32 -17.92
C PRO A 175 6.23 -1.62 -19.15
N LYS A 176 5.98 -2.90 -19.42
CA LYS A 176 5.15 -3.34 -20.55
C LYS A 176 3.65 -3.09 -20.35
N ARG A 177 3.21 -2.86 -19.12
CA ARG A 177 1.78 -2.69 -18.77
C ARG A 177 1.32 -1.26 -18.90
N VAL A 178 2.19 -0.29 -18.68
CA VAL A 178 1.87 1.14 -18.83
C VAL A 178 1.32 1.44 -20.24
N LYS A 179 1.81 0.75 -21.27
CA LYS A 179 1.33 0.87 -22.64
C LYS A 179 -0.10 0.34 -22.86
N LYS A 180 -0.69 -0.34 -21.86
CA LYS A 180 -2.03 -0.92 -21.94
C LYS A 180 -3.11 -0.07 -21.27
N PHE A 181 -2.74 1.08 -20.68
CA PHE A 181 -3.74 2.02 -20.16
C PHE A 181 -4.49 2.70 -21.29
N TRP A 182 -5.78 2.87 -21.10
CA TRP A 182 -6.63 3.63 -21.99
C TRP A 182 -7.76 4.30 -21.20
N VAL A 183 -8.37 5.32 -21.80
CA VAL A 183 -9.31 6.22 -21.14
C VAL A 183 -10.60 6.31 -21.97
N LYS A 184 -11.74 6.01 -21.33
CA LYS A 184 -13.08 6.14 -21.93
C LYS A 184 -13.43 7.62 -22.18
N ASP A 185 -14.39 7.85 -23.08
CA ASP A 185 -14.94 9.20 -23.31
C ASP A 185 -15.71 9.75 -22.10
N ALA A 186 -16.15 8.89 -21.19
CA ALA A 186 -16.71 9.29 -19.90
C ALA A 186 -15.74 10.06 -18.98
N CYS A 187 -14.47 10.23 -19.37
CA CYS A 187 -13.51 11.02 -18.62
C CYS A 187 -13.91 12.50 -18.60
N VAL A 188 -14.08 13.05 -17.41
CA VAL A 188 -14.43 14.46 -17.18
C VAL A 188 -13.22 15.36 -16.90
N GLY A 189 -12.01 14.87 -17.03
CA GLY A 189 -10.78 15.65 -16.83
C GLY A 189 -10.55 16.15 -15.40
N CYS A 190 -11.12 15.51 -14.37
CA CYS A 190 -11.06 15.97 -12.98
C CYS A 190 -9.67 15.94 -12.33
N GLY A 191 -8.68 15.29 -12.93
CA GLY A 191 -7.30 15.23 -12.48
C GLY A 191 -7.05 14.35 -11.23
N THR A 192 -8.06 13.66 -10.72
CA THR A 192 -7.89 12.77 -9.55
C THR A 192 -6.77 11.75 -9.76
N CYS A 193 -6.72 11.12 -10.93
CA CYS A 193 -5.71 10.11 -11.29
C CYS A 193 -4.27 10.66 -11.23
N ALA A 194 -4.05 11.89 -11.68
CA ALA A 194 -2.74 12.54 -11.64
C ALA A 194 -2.32 12.84 -10.19
N ARG A 195 -3.24 13.42 -9.39
CA ARG A 195 -2.96 13.77 -7.99
C ARG A 195 -2.63 12.57 -7.11
N ILE A 196 -3.36 11.45 -7.27
CA ILE A 196 -3.17 10.27 -6.42
C ILE A 196 -2.05 9.35 -6.90
N CYS A 197 -1.48 9.58 -8.09
CA CYS A 197 -0.39 8.76 -8.59
C CYS A 197 0.84 8.87 -7.67
N PRO A 198 1.29 7.78 -7.02
CA PRO A 198 2.41 7.84 -6.09
C PRO A 198 3.74 8.13 -6.80
N ARG A 199 3.81 7.94 -8.11
CA ARG A 199 5.01 8.17 -8.94
C ARG A 199 4.93 9.44 -9.78
N ASN A 200 3.89 10.28 -9.61
CA ASN A 200 3.63 11.44 -10.45
C ASN A 200 3.68 11.12 -11.96
N ASN A 201 3.32 9.89 -12.31
CA ASN A 201 3.47 9.31 -13.66
C ASN A 201 2.28 9.61 -14.59
N ILE A 202 1.37 10.50 -14.18
CA ILE A 202 0.17 10.85 -14.95
C ILE A 202 0.09 12.36 -15.04
N THR A 203 0.01 12.86 -16.27
CA THR A 203 -0.24 14.27 -16.59
C THR A 203 -1.57 14.43 -17.31
N LEU A 204 -2.11 15.64 -17.36
CA LEU A 204 -3.29 15.95 -18.15
C LEU A 204 -2.89 16.73 -19.40
N GLN A 205 -3.28 16.25 -20.57
CA GLN A 205 -3.22 16.97 -21.85
C GLN A 205 -4.66 17.12 -22.33
N ASP A 206 -5.08 18.33 -22.60
CA ASP A 206 -6.46 18.66 -23.04
C ASP A 206 -7.53 18.00 -22.13
N LYS A 207 -7.33 18.09 -20.81
CA LYS A 207 -8.17 17.47 -19.77
C LYS A 207 -8.22 15.94 -19.82
N ARG A 208 -7.40 15.27 -20.61
CA ARG A 208 -7.30 13.80 -20.65
C ARG A 208 -5.99 13.33 -20.02
N PRO A 209 -6.01 12.23 -19.21
CA PRO A 209 -4.78 11.71 -18.60
C PRO A 209 -3.90 11.00 -19.64
N THR A 210 -2.62 11.33 -19.60
CA THR A 210 -1.54 10.64 -20.30
C THR A 210 -0.65 9.96 -19.28
N PHE A 211 -0.13 8.79 -19.64
CA PHE A 211 0.63 7.91 -18.73
C PHE A 211 2.09 7.86 -19.16
N GLY A 212 3.00 8.16 -18.25
CA GLY A 212 4.43 7.99 -18.43
C GLY A 212 4.90 6.54 -18.27
N THR A 213 6.20 6.34 -18.15
CA THR A 213 6.84 5.01 -18.09
C THR A 213 7.13 4.52 -16.68
N ASP A 214 7.01 5.38 -15.66
CA ASP A 214 7.34 5.07 -14.27
C ASP A 214 6.13 4.57 -13.46
N CYS A 215 5.39 3.62 -14.01
CA CYS A 215 4.19 3.06 -13.37
C CYS A 215 4.55 1.81 -12.55
N ILE A 216 4.17 1.80 -11.28
CA ILE A 216 4.33 0.65 -10.37
C ILE A 216 3.10 -0.28 -10.33
N GLY A 217 2.11 -0.09 -11.20
CA GLY A 217 0.93 -0.95 -11.30
C GLY A 217 0.00 -0.95 -10.09
N CYS A 218 0.01 0.10 -9.28
CA CYS A 218 -0.79 0.19 -8.06
C CYS A 218 -2.29 0.30 -8.30
N LEU A 219 -2.70 0.62 -9.53
CA LEU A 219 -4.09 0.83 -9.95
C LEU A 219 -4.86 1.92 -9.17
N SER A 220 -4.22 2.77 -8.39
CA SER A 220 -4.91 3.86 -7.69
C SER A 220 -5.77 4.69 -8.65
N CYS A 221 -5.19 5.09 -9.79
CA CYS A 221 -5.90 5.83 -10.83
C CYS A 221 -7.13 5.11 -11.40
N VAL A 222 -7.10 3.77 -11.43
CA VAL A 222 -8.22 2.93 -11.89
C VAL A 222 -9.26 2.79 -10.80
N GLN A 223 -8.84 2.48 -9.56
CA GLN A 223 -9.71 2.21 -8.42
C GLN A 223 -10.49 3.44 -7.96
N PHE A 224 -9.87 4.62 -7.99
CA PHE A 224 -10.46 5.87 -7.49
C PHE A 224 -10.98 6.79 -8.61
N CYS A 225 -11.05 6.33 -9.86
CA CYS A 225 -11.64 7.15 -10.91
C CYS A 225 -13.16 7.29 -10.70
N PRO A 226 -13.71 8.51 -10.46
CA PRO A 226 -15.12 8.68 -10.14
C PRO A 226 -16.06 8.33 -11.31
N LYS A 227 -15.51 8.26 -12.53
CA LYS A 227 -16.24 7.88 -13.75
C LYS A 227 -15.82 6.51 -14.29
N GLU A 228 -15.01 5.76 -13.55
CA GLU A 228 -14.43 4.48 -13.99
C GLU A 228 -13.88 4.52 -15.42
N ALA A 229 -13.36 5.71 -15.80
CA ALA A 229 -12.92 5.98 -17.16
C ALA A 229 -11.55 5.39 -17.47
N ILE A 230 -10.70 5.13 -16.47
CA ILE A 230 -9.34 4.61 -16.67
C ILE A 230 -9.35 3.10 -16.61
N ASN A 231 -8.78 2.46 -17.62
CA ASN A 231 -8.74 1.01 -17.78
C ASN A 231 -7.34 0.52 -18.16
N VAL A 232 -7.09 -0.78 -17.91
CA VAL A 232 -5.86 -1.49 -18.31
C VAL A 232 -6.23 -2.71 -19.12
N GLY A 233 -5.74 -2.79 -20.36
CA GLY A 233 -6.10 -3.86 -21.27
C GLY A 233 -7.61 -3.93 -21.54
N LYS A 234 -8.09 -5.06 -22.01
CA LYS A 234 -9.49 -5.25 -22.39
C LYS A 234 -10.42 -5.70 -21.24
N THR A 235 -9.84 -6.09 -20.10
CA THR A 235 -10.59 -6.82 -19.06
C THR A 235 -11.08 -5.93 -17.92
N THR A 236 -10.34 -4.89 -17.56
CA THR A 236 -10.66 -4.09 -16.37
C THR A 236 -11.94 -3.27 -16.52
N GLU A 237 -12.36 -2.98 -17.75
CA GLU A 237 -13.60 -2.25 -18.02
C GLU A 237 -14.85 -2.92 -17.41
N LYS A 238 -14.90 -4.25 -17.45
CA LYS A 238 -16.01 -5.07 -16.95
C LYS A 238 -15.82 -5.52 -15.50
N ARG A 239 -14.75 -5.06 -14.83
CA ARG A 239 -14.42 -5.50 -13.47
C ARG A 239 -14.77 -4.41 -12.47
N GLU A 240 -15.47 -4.81 -11.43
CA GLU A 240 -15.83 -3.91 -10.32
C GLU A 240 -14.59 -3.27 -9.69
N ARG A 241 -14.69 -1.99 -9.36
CA ARG A 241 -13.70 -1.27 -8.57
C ARG A 241 -13.90 -1.58 -7.09
N PHE A 242 -12.79 -1.80 -6.40
CA PHE A 242 -12.81 -2.19 -5.00
C PHE A 242 -11.86 -1.33 -4.15
N PRO A 243 -12.00 0.01 -4.18
CA PRO A 243 -11.28 0.87 -3.25
C PRO A 243 -11.85 0.69 -1.85
N ASN A 244 -11.04 0.95 -0.82
CA ASN A 244 -11.53 0.92 0.55
C ASN A 244 -12.56 2.04 0.77
N PRO A 245 -13.79 1.72 1.27
CA PRO A 245 -14.87 2.69 1.39
C PRO A 245 -14.61 3.80 2.42
N SER A 246 -13.75 3.55 3.41
CA SER A 246 -13.38 4.51 4.45
C SER A 246 -12.23 5.45 4.06
N VAL A 247 -11.71 5.33 2.81
CA VAL A 247 -10.58 6.13 2.32
C VAL A 247 -10.99 6.90 1.08
N LYS A 248 -10.91 8.21 1.14
CA LYS A 248 -11.16 9.07 -0.03
C LYS A 248 -9.90 9.15 -0.91
N ALA A 249 -10.09 9.35 -2.22
CA ALA A 249 -8.97 9.54 -3.14
C ALA A 249 -7.96 10.60 -2.65
N MET A 250 -8.46 11.71 -2.12
CA MET A 250 -7.64 12.81 -1.61
C MET A 250 -6.83 12.46 -0.36
N ASP A 251 -7.20 11.42 0.39
CA ASP A 251 -6.36 10.95 1.50
C ASP A 251 -5.02 10.40 1.00
N LEU A 252 -5.02 9.80 -0.19
CA LEU A 252 -3.80 9.27 -0.82
C LEU A 252 -2.87 10.37 -1.38
N THR A 253 -3.29 11.62 -1.39
CA THR A 253 -2.46 12.75 -1.82
C THR A 253 -1.70 13.40 -0.68
N LYS A 254 -2.11 13.13 0.55
CA LYS A 254 -1.47 13.69 1.74
C LYS A 254 -0.06 13.14 1.89
N LYS A 255 0.84 13.96 2.43
CA LYS A 255 2.21 13.55 2.75
C LYS A 255 2.27 12.90 4.11
N VAL A 256 1.66 13.56 5.08
CA VAL A 256 1.52 13.11 6.47
C VAL A 256 0.07 13.27 6.91
N ILE A 257 -0.42 12.32 7.70
CA ILE A 257 -1.72 12.35 8.38
C ILE A 257 -1.43 12.17 9.86
N HIS A 258 -1.71 13.19 10.66
CA HIS A 258 -1.58 13.09 12.10
C HIS A 258 -2.88 12.52 12.72
N ILE A 259 -2.71 11.67 13.71
CA ILE A 259 -3.79 11.06 14.52
C ILE A 259 -3.42 11.22 15.99
N ASP A 260 -4.28 11.92 16.73
CA ASP A 260 -4.16 12.12 18.17
C ASP A 260 -4.43 10.84 18.99
#